data_8cf9e28314dae2247e73c10a1c280177
#
_entry.id   8cf9e28314dae2247e73c10a1c280177
#
_cell.length_a   1.000
_cell.length_b   1.000
_cell.length_c   1.000
_cell.angle_alpha   90.00
_cell.angle_beta   90.00
_cell.angle_gamma   90.00
#
_symmetry.space_group_name_H-M   'P 1'
#
loop_
_entity.id
_entity.type
_entity.pdbx_description
1 polymer ?
#
loop_
_entity_poly.entity_id
_entity_poly.type
_entity_poly.pdbx_seq_one_letter_code
_entity_poly.pdbx_strand_id
1 'polypeptide(L)'
;MARKVQRDSVFSDLERSSAALSVAEIIRRSGPDIPQRTLRRWLSRWVEQGLVARTGVGRATRYQIVATAGADDAPSPLGFLRGLDDDLKRELLAQIRDLWTHTSTALEGNTLSLGDTHFILHEGLTISGKSLKDHQEVIGHARAIDLLYQCLNEPLTESIVFELDQAVQTDQVTDIDKPNGAWKVEPNGTHMVAADGRQVFIEYAAPLSVSVLMAEIIDYTNAVCVNDVSAATAHEYYSKIHMGIAHVHPFWDGNGRIARLLANIPLLKAGLPPLTIPDDQRRAYIQLLADYQVTIGQLDASTGVWPDDSLLSDFSHFCKSCFGAIRDLVAAAFDVQKKRA
;
A
#
# COMPACT_ATOMS: atom_id res chain seq x y z
N MET A 1 2.15 -33.06 17.32
CA MET A 1 3.16 -32.25 16.58
C MET A 1 3.85 -33.05 15.47
N ALA A 2 4.44 -34.22 15.68
CA ALA A 2 5.20 -35.00 14.67
C ALA A 2 4.46 -35.27 13.35
N ARG A 3 3.16 -35.64 13.40
CA ARG A 3 2.36 -35.93 12.16
C ARG A 3 2.07 -34.66 11.31
N LYS A 4 2.02 -33.47 11.90
CA LYS A 4 1.83 -32.22 11.14
C LYS A 4 3.11 -31.88 10.38
N VAL A 5 4.25 -31.98 11.03
CA VAL A 5 5.57 -31.74 10.44
C VAL A 5 5.83 -32.71 9.27
N GLN A 6 5.50 -34.00 9.40
CA GLN A 6 5.62 -35.00 8.32
C GLN A 6 4.71 -34.67 7.12
N ARG A 7 3.47 -34.23 7.36
CA ARG A 7 2.53 -33.88 6.30
C ARG A 7 3.04 -32.64 5.51
N ASP A 8 3.53 -31.64 6.22
CA ASP A 8 4.02 -30.39 5.62
C ASP A 8 5.32 -30.67 4.84
N SER A 9 6.19 -31.59 5.30
CA SER A 9 7.36 -32.05 4.56
C SER A 9 6.99 -32.77 3.25
N VAL A 10 5.99 -33.66 3.26
CA VAL A 10 5.50 -34.33 2.04
C VAL A 10 4.97 -33.32 1.01
N PHE A 11 4.24 -32.31 1.48
CA PHE A 11 3.71 -31.26 0.61
C PHE A 11 4.84 -30.47 -0.04
N SER A 12 5.84 -30.05 0.72
CA SER A 12 7.04 -29.36 0.23
C SER A 12 7.85 -30.20 -0.77
N ASP A 13 7.94 -31.51 -0.58
CA ASP A 13 8.62 -32.39 -1.53
C ASP A 13 7.87 -32.51 -2.87
N LEU A 14 6.53 -32.44 -2.83
CA LEU A 14 5.71 -32.35 -4.03
C LEU A 14 5.88 -31.02 -4.73
N GLU A 15 5.96 -29.91 -4.00
CA GLU A 15 6.19 -28.56 -4.54
C GLU A 15 7.52 -28.44 -5.27
N ARG A 16 8.58 -29.03 -4.72
CA ARG A 16 9.92 -29.04 -5.32
C ARG A 16 10.04 -29.95 -6.54
N SER A 17 9.03 -30.75 -6.84
CA SER A 17 9.08 -31.69 -7.97
C SER A 17 8.40 -31.11 -9.20
N SER A 18 9.18 -30.88 -10.24
CA SER A 18 8.66 -30.47 -11.56
C SER A 18 7.89 -31.60 -12.28
N ALA A 19 8.00 -32.85 -11.82
CA ALA A 19 7.35 -34.02 -12.42
C ALA A 19 6.32 -34.65 -11.50
N ALA A 20 5.27 -35.25 -12.09
CA ALA A 20 4.25 -36.00 -11.36
C ALA A 20 4.83 -37.25 -10.70
N LEU A 21 4.68 -37.38 -9.38
CA LEU A 21 5.25 -38.48 -8.57
C LEU A 21 4.25 -39.56 -8.23
N SER A 22 4.69 -40.82 -8.23
CA SER A 22 3.93 -41.94 -7.66
C SER A 22 4.02 -41.91 -6.13
N VAL A 23 3.09 -42.63 -5.47
CA VAL A 23 3.12 -42.82 -4.01
C VAL A 23 4.47 -43.37 -3.53
N ALA A 24 5.08 -44.30 -4.29
CA ALA A 24 6.36 -44.90 -3.95
C ALA A 24 7.53 -43.90 -4.06
N GLU A 25 7.49 -42.98 -5.04
CA GLU A 25 8.49 -41.91 -5.21
C GLU A 25 8.37 -40.87 -4.12
N ILE A 26 7.15 -40.54 -3.72
CA ILE A 26 6.91 -39.60 -2.60
C ILE A 26 7.47 -40.19 -1.29
N ILE A 27 7.19 -41.45 -0.99
CA ILE A 27 7.72 -42.12 0.22
C ILE A 27 9.24 -42.15 0.21
N ARG A 28 9.89 -42.39 -0.93
CA ARG A 28 11.34 -42.40 -1.02
C ARG A 28 11.97 -41.04 -0.74
N ARG A 29 11.28 -39.94 -1.10
CA ARG A 29 11.78 -38.57 -0.90
C ARG A 29 11.49 -38.05 0.52
N SER A 30 10.28 -38.31 1.02
CA SER A 30 9.83 -37.75 2.31
C SER A 30 10.15 -38.63 3.52
N GLY A 31 10.78 -39.79 3.31
CA GLY A 31 11.23 -40.72 4.36
C GLY A 31 10.32 -41.95 4.54
N PRO A 32 10.92 -43.10 4.94
CA PRO A 32 10.24 -44.42 5.03
C PRO A 32 9.23 -44.48 6.16
N ASP A 33 9.22 -43.58 7.11
CA ASP A 33 8.40 -43.61 8.33
C ASP A 33 6.94 -43.21 8.12
N ILE A 34 6.55 -42.85 6.89
CA ILE A 34 5.18 -42.42 6.58
C ILE A 34 4.37 -43.65 6.10
N PRO A 35 3.37 -44.11 6.88
CA PRO A 35 2.54 -45.21 6.43
C PRO A 35 1.82 -44.89 5.13
N GLN A 36 1.88 -45.77 4.15
CA GLN A 36 1.28 -45.56 2.82
C GLN A 36 -0.21 -45.16 2.87
N ARG A 37 -0.96 -45.74 3.85
CA ARG A 37 -2.37 -45.40 4.09
C ARG A 37 -2.54 -43.96 4.53
N THR A 38 -1.64 -43.44 5.35
CA THR A 38 -1.65 -42.06 5.82
C THR A 38 -1.34 -41.10 4.68
N LEU A 39 -0.31 -41.41 3.89
CA LEU A 39 0.06 -40.63 2.71
C LEU A 39 -1.10 -40.56 1.71
N ARG A 40 -1.73 -41.70 1.38
CA ARG A 40 -2.89 -41.72 0.46
C ARG A 40 -4.05 -40.86 0.97
N ARG A 41 -4.31 -40.82 2.28
CA ARG A 41 -5.34 -39.96 2.86
C ARG A 41 -5.00 -38.49 2.72
N TRP A 42 -3.74 -38.10 2.89
CA TRP A 42 -3.31 -36.73 2.66
C TRP A 42 -3.44 -36.35 1.19
N LEU A 43 -2.95 -37.18 0.29
CA LEU A 43 -3.06 -36.96 -1.15
C LEU A 43 -4.53 -36.86 -1.62
N SER A 44 -5.43 -37.74 -1.15
CA SER A 44 -6.86 -37.65 -1.47
C SER A 44 -7.45 -36.32 -1.01
N ARG A 45 -7.13 -35.91 0.21
CA ARG A 45 -7.60 -34.60 0.75
C ARG A 45 -7.08 -33.42 -0.05
N TRP A 46 -5.81 -33.44 -0.46
CA TRP A 46 -5.24 -32.39 -1.29
C TRP A 46 -5.82 -32.37 -2.71
N VAL A 47 -6.18 -33.55 -3.25
CA VAL A 47 -6.91 -33.64 -4.53
C VAL A 47 -8.32 -33.04 -4.40
N GLU A 48 -9.05 -33.37 -3.32
CA GLU A 48 -10.37 -32.80 -3.02
C GLU A 48 -10.32 -31.29 -2.82
N GLN A 49 -9.22 -30.75 -2.29
CA GLN A 49 -8.94 -29.33 -2.10
C GLN A 49 -8.41 -28.62 -3.37
N GLY A 50 -8.21 -29.36 -4.47
CA GLY A 50 -7.65 -28.80 -5.71
C GLY A 50 -6.15 -28.45 -5.65
N LEU A 51 -5.46 -28.81 -4.57
CA LEU A 51 -4.02 -28.51 -4.37
C LEU A 51 -3.10 -29.48 -5.11
N VAL A 52 -3.57 -30.70 -5.37
CA VAL A 52 -2.82 -31.77 -6.04
C VAL A 52 -3.66 -32.37 -7.16
N ALA A 53 -3.14 -32.44 -8.38
CA ALA A 53 -3.72 -33.17 -9.48
C ALA A 53 -3.36 -34.64 -9.36
N ARG A 54 -4.36 -35.49 -9.61
CA ARG A 54 -4.18 -36.95 -9.75
C ARG A 54 -4.35 -37.32 -11.21
N THR A 55 -3.36 -37.95 -11.81
CA THR A 55 -3.39 -38.48 -13.17
C THR A 55 -3.15 -39.98 -13.19
N GLY A 56 -3.66 -40.66 -14.20
CA GLY A 56 -3.52 -42.12 -14.35
C GLY A 56 -4.43 -42.95 -13.42
N VAL A 57 -4.45 -44.27 -13.62
CA VAL A 57 -5.27 -45.21 -12.87
C VAL A 57 -4.42 -46.38 -12.34
N GLY A 58 -4.73 -46.89 -11.16
CA GLY A 58 -4.05 -48.04 -10.55
C GLY A 58 -2.55 -47.74 -10.31
N ARG A 59 -1.66 -48.61 -10.86
CA ARG A 59 -0.20 -48.48 -10.71
C ARG A 59 0.40 -47.28 -11.46
N ALA A 60 -0.32 -46.74 -12.45
CA ALA A 60 0.09 -45.56 -13.20
C ALA A 60 -0.33 -44.26 -12.53
N THR A 61 -1.00 -44.29 -11.37
CA THR A 61 -1.42 -43.10 -10.66
C THR A 61 -0.21 -42.26 -10.26
N ARG A 62 -0.25 -40.96 -10.63
CA ARG A 62 0.73 -39.95 -10.29
C ARG A 62 0.05 -38.75 -9.64
N TYR A 63 0.78 -38.10 -8.79
CA TYR A 63 0.36 -36.88 -8.07
C TYR A 63 1.34 -35.77 -8.38
N GLN A 64 0.81 -34.64 -8.72
CA GLN A 64 1.59 -33.43 -8.96
C GLN A 64 0.86 -32.29 -8.27
N ILE A 65 1.61 -31.37 -7.67
CA ILE A 65 1.00 -30.10 -7.27
C ILE A 65 0.27 -29.57 -8.51
N VAL A 66 -1.03 -29.31 -8.36
CA VAL A 66 -1.68 -28.41 -9.30
C VAL A 66 -0.85 -27.16 -9.16
N ALA A 67 0.09 -26.93 -10.09
CA ALA A 67 0.55 -25.59 -10.31
C ALA A 67 -0.74 -24.83 -10.53
N THR A 68 -1.21 -24.16 -9.52
CA THR A 68 -2.16 -23.09 -9.70
C THR A 68 -1.40 -22.14 -10.63
N ALA A 69 -1.65 -22.34 -11.93
CA ALA A 69 -1.44 -21.24 -12.84
C ALA A 69 -2.20 -20.11 -12.18
N GLY A 70 -1.48 -19.23 -11.47
CA GLY A 70 -2.08 -18.17 -10.72
C GLY A 70 -1.87 -18.11 -9.21
N ALA A 71 -1.32 -19.12 -8.49
CA ALA A 71 -0.96 -18.90 -7.07
C ALA A 71 0.30 -18.01 -6.94
N ASP A 72 1.19 -18.04 -7.93
CA ASP A 72 2.29 -17.10 -8.05
C ASP A 72 1.87 -15.79 -8.73
N ASP A 73 0.73 -15.74 -9.43
CA ASP A 73 0.18 -14.55 -10.08
C ASP A 73 -0.98 -13.91 -9.30
N ALA A 74 -1.45 -14.53 -8.21
CA ALA A 74 -2.48 -13.90 -7.38
C ALA A 74 -1.92 -12.59 -6.80
N PRO A 75 -2.71 -11.49 -6.84
CA PRO A 75 -2.35 -10.26 -6.17
C PRO A 75 -1.99 -10.54 -4.71
N SER A 76 -0.82 -10.11 -4.29
CA SER A 76 -0.37 -10.24 -2.91
C SER A 76 0.31 -8.94 -2.50
N PRO A 77 0.19 -8.54 -1.23
CA PRO A 77 0.87 -7.34 -0.77
C PRO A 77 2.33 -7.33 -1.18
N LEU A 78 2.79 -6.20 -1.72
CA LEU A 78 4.15 -6.00 -2.22
C LEU A 78 4.58 -6.99 -3.32
N GLY A 79 3.65 -7.51 -4.11
CA GLY A 79 3.92 -8.47 -5.20
C GLY A 79 4.95 -7.99 -6.23
N PHE A 80 5.11 -6.67 -6.40
CA PHE A 80 6.13 -6.07 -7.26
C PHE A 80 7.59 -6.39 -6.85
N LEU A 81 7.80 -6.95 -5.66
CA LEU A 81 9.11 -7.43 -5.18
C LEU A 81 9.38 -8.90 -5.55
N ARG A 82 8.40 -9.59 -6.11
CA ARG A 82 8.49 -11.03 -6.41
C ARG A 82 9.58 -11.29 -7.43
N GLY A 83 10.43 -12.29 -7.16
CA GLY A 83 11.53 -12.64 -8.03
C GLY A 83 12.84 -11.90 -7.77
N LEU A 84 12.87 -10.93 -6.84
CA LEU A 84 14.11 -10.33 -6.36
C LEU A 84 14.72 -11.13 -5.20
N ASP A 85 16.04 -11.13 -5.08
CA ASP A 85 16.75 -11.62 -3.91
C ASP A 85 16.45 -10.75 -2.68
N ASP A 86 16.60 -11.28 -1.48
CA ASP A 86 16.18 -10.58 -0.25
C ASP A 86 17.00 -9.31 0.05
N ASP A 87 18.23 -9.23 -0.39
CA ASP A 87 19.03 -8.02 -0.29
C ASP A 87 18.52 -6.92 -1.24
N LEU A 88 18.18 -7.28 -2.48
CA LEU A 88 17.60 -6.35 -3.45
C LEU A 88 16.20 -5.88 -3.04
N LYS A 89 15.37 -6.76 -2.45
CA LYS A 89 14.07 -6.36 -1.89
C LYS A 89 14.24 -5.29 -0.81
N ARG A 90 15.16 -5.51 0.13
CA ARG A 90 15.42 -4.56 1.23
C ARG A 90 15.94 -3.23 0.70
N GLU A 91 16.88 -3.27 -0.25
CA GLU A 91 17.43 -2.08 -0.88
C GLU A 91 16.36 -1.29 -1.64
N LEU A 92 15.56 -1.98 -2.46
CA LEU A 92 14.48 -1.36 -3.23
C LEU A 92 13.42 -0.73 -2.30
N LEU A 93 12.99 -1.43 -1.24
CA LEU A 93 12.05 -0.87 -0.28
C LEU A 93 12.62 0.35 0.45
N ALA A 94 13.91 0.37 0.78
CA ALA A 94 14.56 1.53 1.36
C ALA A 94 14.59 2.71 0.39
N GLN A 95 14.95 2.50 -0.88
CA GLN A 95 14.94 3.54 -1.91
C GLN A 95 13.52 4.08 -2.17
N ILE A 96 12.50 3.21 -2.22
CA ILE A 96 11.10 3.61 -2.35
C ILE A 96 10.67 4.44 -1.14
N ARG A 97 11.00 4.01 0.08
CA ARG A 97 10.68 4.74 1.31
C ARG A 97 11.30 6.14 1.30
N ASP A 98 12.57 6.24 0.94
CA ASP A 98 13.28 7.53 0.88
C ASP A 98 12.65 8.48 -0.14
N LEU A 99 12.37 7.99 -1.35
CA LEU A 99 11.75 8.78 -2.41
C LEU A 99 10.32 9.19 -2.06
N TRP A 100 9.50 8.26 -1.56
CA TRP A 100 8.13 8.54 -1.16
C TRP A 100 8.07 9.53 0.01
N THR A 101 8.95 9.36 1.01
CA THR A 101 9.05 10.30 2.14
C THR A 101 9.44 11.68 1.66
N HIS A 102 10.53 11.78 0.85
CA HIS A 102 10.99 13.07 0.31
C HIS A 102 9.88 13.79 -0.47
N THR A 103 9.31 13.14 -1.48
CA THR A 103 8.30 13.77 -2.34
C THR A 103 7.07 14.18 -1.55
N SER A 104 6.59 13.32 -0.63
CA SER A 104 5.40 13.60 0.16
C SER A 104 5.60 14.75 1.15
N THR A 105 6.76 14.88 1.80
CA THR A 105 7.05 15.97 2.71
C THR A 105 7.36 17.28 1.96
N ALA A 106 8.06 17.22 0.82
CA ALA A 106 8.34 18.37 -0.03
C ALA A 106 7.06 19.03 -0.57
N LEU A 107 6.02 18.26 -0.89
CA LEU A 107 4.70 18.78 -1.26
C LEU A 107 4.08 19.66 -0.14
N GLU A 108 4.39 19.39 1.12
CA GLU A 108 3.94 20.21 2.27
C GLU A 108 4.89 21.37 2.59
N GLY A 109 5.99 21.50 1.84
CA GLY A 109 6.94 22.60 2.00
C GLY A 109 8.20 22.26 2.80
N ASN A 110 8.44 20.98 3.09
CA ASN A 110 9.70 20.53 3.67
C ASN A 110 10.88 20.89 2.75
N THR A 111 11.98 21.32 3.32
CA THR A 111 13.12 21.85 2.58
C THR A 111 14.30 20.90 2.43
N LEU A 112 14.19 19.68 2.96
CA LEU A 112 15.21 18.64 2.84
C LEU A 112 15.20 18.06 1.42
N SER A 113 16.38 17.84 0.84
CA SER A 113 16.54 17.15 -0.44
C SER A 113 16.37 15.63 -0.28
N LEU A 114 16.25 14.90 -1.40
CA LEU A 114 16.24 13.43 -1.38
C LEU A 114 17.54 12.87 -0.74
N GLY A 115 18.70 13.48 -1.02
CA GLY A 115 19.95 13.10 -0.39
C GLY A 115 19.96 13.33 1.12
N ASP A 116 19.42 14.47 1.58
CA ASP A 116 19.27 14.74 3.02
C ASP A 116 18.33 13.74 3.68
N THR A 117 17.21 13.42 3.01
CA THR A 117 16.23 12.42 3.47
C THR A 117 16.89 11.06 3.65
N HIS A 118 17.64 10.61 2.63
CA HIS A 118 18.41 9.37 2.69
C HIS A 118 19.39 9.38 3.87
N PHE A 119 20.17 10.45 4.03
CA PHE A 119 21.17 10.58 5.08
C PHE A 119 20.55 10.52 6.49
N ILE A 120 19.41 11.20 6.70
CA ILE A 120 18.67 11.17 7.97
C ILE A 120 18.16 9.76 8.27
N LEU A 121 17.56 9.08 7.29
CA LEU A 121 16.89 7.80 7.50
C LEU A 121 17.88 6.62 7.64
N HIS A 122 19.07 6.71 7.05
CA HIS A 122 20.07 5.63 7.09
C HIS A 122 21.15 5.86 8.13
N GLU A 123 21.63 7.11 8.28
CA GLU A 123 22.70 7.43 9.22
C GLU A 123 22.22 7.95 10.58
N GLY A 124 20.93 8.33 10.67
CA GLY A 124 20.34 8.87 11.89
C GLY A 124 20.91 10.24 12.30
N LEU A 125 21.47 10.99 11.36
CA LEU A 125 22.12 12.27 11.61
C LEU A 125 21.23 13.44 11.18
N THR A 126 21.52 14.63 11.69
CA THR A 126 20.81 15.86 11.35
C THR A 126 21.55 16.67 10.29
N ILE A 127 20.83 17.40 9.46
CA ILE A 127 21.35 18.29 8.42
C ILE A 127 21.48 19.69 8.98
N SER A 128 22.69 20.24 8.92
CA SER A 128 22.97 21.59 9.41
C SER A 128 22.18 22.65 8.63
N GLY A 129 21.61 23.61 9.35
CA GLY A 129 20.84 24.70 8.74
C GLY A 129 19.39 24.37 8.36
N LYS A 130 18.94 23.15 8.64
CA LYS A 130 17.53 22.73 8.44
C LYS A 130 16.77 22.71 9.78
N SER A 131 15.46 22.93 9.72
CA SER A 131 14.64 22.98 10.92
C SER A 131 14.49 21.60 11.56
N LEU A 132 14.28 21.56 12.88
CA LEU A 132 13.96 20.29 13.58
C LEU A 132 12.64 19.71 13.06
N LYS A 133 11.68 20.56 12.72
CA LYS A 133 10.40 20.17 12.14
C LYS A 133 10.60 19.37 10.84
N ASP A 134 11.46 19.88 9.92
CA ASP A 134 11.73 19.17 8.66
C ASP A 134 12.25 17.76 8.90
N HIS A 135 13.17 17.57 9.87
CA HIS A 135 13.70 16.24 10.24
C HIS A 135 12.61 15.33 10.82
N GLN A 136 11.78 15.87 11.72
CA GLN A 136 10.70 15.11 12.35
C GLN A 136 9.66 14.68 11.32
N GLU A 137 9.31 15.53 10.35
CA GLU A 137 8.40 15.19 9.25
C GLU A 137 8.91 14.02 8.40
N VAL A 138 10.20 14.02 8.06
CA VAL A 138 10.85 12.94 7.31
C VAL A 138 10.83 11.64 8.11
N ILE A 139 11.26 11.68 9.36
CA ILE A 139 11.31 10.50 10.24
C ILE A 139 9.89 9.94 10.47
N GLY A 140 8.94 10.83 10.75
CA GLY A 140 7.55 10.45 11.00
C GLY A 140 6.88 9.83 9.78
N HIS A 141 7.08 10.41 8.59
CA HIS A 141 6.52 9.89 7.34
C HIS A 141 7.13 8.52 6.96
N ALA A 142 8.45 8.36 7.11
CA ALA A 142 9.11 7.08 6.88
C ALA A 142 8.57 6.00 7.82
N ARG A 143 8.39 6.32 9.12
CA ARG A 143 7.76 5.43 10.10
C ARG A 143 6.33 5.06 9.70
N ALA A 144 5.55 6.01 9.20
CA ALA A 144 4.20 5.75 8.73
C ALA A 144 4.16 4.79 7.52
N ILE A 145 5.13 4.88 6.59
CA ILE A 145 5.28 3.90 5.50
C ILE A 145 5.56 2.49 6.05
N ASP A 146 6.47 2.36 7.02
CA ASP A 146 6.79 1.07 7.63
C ASP A 146 5.58 0.46 8.35
N LEU A 147 4.79 1.28 9.08
CA LEU A 147 3.52 0.86 9.68
C LEU A 147 2.51 0.43 8.62
N LEU A 148 2.37 1.20 7.54
CA LEU A 148 1.47 0.86 6.43
C LEU A 148 1.79 -0.52 5.85
N TYR A 149 3.06 -0.83 5.61
CA TYR A 149 3.48 -2.14 5.11
C TYR A 149 3.11 -3.29 6.07
N GLN A 150 3.18 -3.07 7.38
CA GLN A 150 2.80 -4.06 8.39
C GLN A 150 1.29 -4.35 8.40
N CYS A 151 0.47 -3.34 8.09
CA CYS A 151 -1.00 -3.45 8.09
C CYS A 151 -1.60 -3.95 6.78
N LEU A 152 -0.81 -4.19 5.72
CA LEU A 152 -1.35 -4.54 4.40
C LEU A 152 -2.15 -5.86 4.37
N ASN A 153 -1.91 -6.79 5.29
CA ASN A 153 -2.63 -8.05 5.34
C ASN A 153 -3.98 -7.96 6.05
N GLU A 154 -4.29 -6.81 6.66
CA GLU A 154 -5.50 -6.59 7.42
C GLU A 154 -6.43 -5.58 6.72
N PRO A 155 -7.74 -5.59 7.01
CA PRO A 155 -8.63 -4.52 6.58
C PRO A 155 -8.19 -3.18 7.18
N LEU A 156 -8.36 -2.10 6.42
CA LEU A 156 -8.17 -0.75 6.95
C LEU A 156 -9.24 -0.48 8.02
N THR A 157 -8.82 0.04 9.17
CA THR A 157 -9.69 0.42 10.28
C THR A 157 -9.39 1.84 10.72
N GLU A 158 -10.31 2.46 11.45
CA GLU A 158 -10.11 3.78 12.07
C GLU A 158 -8.86 3.78 12.97
N SER A 159 -8.62 2.71 13.73
CA SER A 159 -7.41 2.57 14.57
C SER A 159 -6.12 2.65 13.77
N ILE A 160 -6.04 1.97 12.62
CA ILE A 160 -4.88 2.02 11.73
C ILE A 160 -4.70 3.44 11.17
N VAL A 161 -5.78 4.13 10.82
CA VAL A 161 -5.73 5.52 10.34
C VAL A 161 -5.18 6.44 11.44
N PHE A 162 -5.59 6.26 12.69
CA PHE A 162 -5.07 7.02 13.83
C PHE A 162 -3.60 6.72 14.14
N GLU A 163 -3.17 5.46 14.05
CA GLU A 163 -1.77 5.08 14.22
C GLU A 163 -0.88 5.72 13.15
N LEU A 164 -1.36 5.78 11.90
CA LEU A 164 -0.64 6.46 10.82
C LEU A 164 -0.58 7.97 11.04
N ASP A 165 -1.67 8.59 11.51
CA ASP A 165 -1.68 10.01 11.86
C ASP A 165 -0.67 10.30 12.98
N GLN A 166 -0.67 9.53 14.06
CA GLN A 166 0.32 9.66 15.14
C GLN A 166 1.76 9.55 14.64
N ALA A 167 2.03 8.68 13.66
CA ALA A 167 3.37 8.56 13.10
C ALA A 167 3.77 9.77 12.25
N VAL A 168 2.82 10.35 11.50
CA VAL A 168 3.04 11.50 10.63
C VAL A 168 3.15 12.81 11.41
N GLN A 169 2.51 12.92 12.57
CA GLN A 169 2.51 14.13 13.38
C GLN A 169 3.90 14.43 13.96
N THR A 170 4.26 15.70 13.93
CA THR A 170 5.56 16.17 14.42
C THR A 170 5.46 16.95 15.73
N ASP A 171 4.30 17.49 16.02
CA ASP A 171 4.08 18.28 17.21
C ASP A 171 3.87 17.38 18.43
N GLN A 172 4.79 17.45 19.37
CA GLN A 172 4.69 16.73 20.66
C GLN A 172 3.87 17.53 21.71
N VAL A 173 3.32 18.69 21.32
CA VAL A 173 2.51 19.50 22.20
C VAL A 173 1.11 18.91 22.29
N THR A 174 0.73 18.51 23.49
CA THR A 174 -0.64 18.04 23.78
C THR A 174 -1.55 19.26 23.81
N ASP A 175 -2.22 19.53 22.73
CA ASP A 175 -3.25 20.57 22.59
C ASP A 175 -4.60 19.86 22.46
N ILE A 176 -5.54 20.15 23.37
CA ILE A 176 -6.85 19.52 23.36
C ILE A 176 -7.66 19.84 22.10
N ASP A 177 -7.39 20.98 21.48
CA ASP A 177 -8.05 21.42 20.26
C ASP A 177 -7.38 20.89 18.99
N LYS A 178 -6.19 20.26 19.14
CA LYS A 178 -5.39 19.66 18.06
C LYS A 178 -5.00 18.22 18.40
N PRO A 179 -5.98 17.34 18.48
CA PRO A 179 -5.73 15.96 18.87
C PRO A 179 -4.79 15.27 17.87
N ASN A 180 -3.91 14.41 18.40
CA ASN A 180 -3.02 13.54 17.64
C ASN A 180 -3.55 12.11 17.74
N GLY A 181 -3.76 11.44 16.59
CA GLY A 181 -4.38 10.12 16.52
C GLY A 181 -5.87 10.14 16.83
N ALA A 182 -6.56 11.21 16.49
CA ALA A 182 -8.01 11.33 16.58
C ALA A 182 -8.51 12.37 15.58
N TRP A 183 -9.80 12.31 15.26
CA TRP A 183 -10.41 13.29 14.36
C TRP A 183 -10.34 14.70 14.95
N LYS A 184 -10.23 15.70 14.07
CA LYS A 184 -10.26 17.12 14.47
C LYS A 184 -11.54 17.43 15.26
N VAL A 185 -11.41 18.33 16.25
CA VAL A 185 -12.50 18.81 17.08
C VAL A 185 -12.92 20.24 16.72
N GLU A 186 -12.08 20.98 16.02
CA GLU A 186 -12.33 22.33 15.52
C GLU A 186 -12.46 22.35 14.00
N PRO A 187 -13.29 23.23 13.42
CA PRO A 187 -13.33 23.47 11.98
C PRO A 187 -11.98 23.93 11.46
N ASN A 188 -11.62 23.46 10.28
CA ASN A 188 -10.43 23.92 9.58
C ASN A 188 -10.74 24.23 8.11
N GLY A 189 -9.88 25.01 7.48
CA GLY A 189 -10.02 25.39 6.09
C GLY A 189 -8.71 26.00 5.56
N THR A 190 -8.67 26.26 4.26
CA THR A 190 -7.50 26.84 3.62
C THR A 190 -7.89 27.92 2.62
N HIS A 191 -7.00 28.90 2.43
CA HIS A 191 -7.10 29.86 1.34
C HIS A 191 -6.42 29.31 0.10
N MET A 192 -7.11 29.30 -1.01
CA MET A 192 -6.61 28.86 -2.30
C MET A 192 -6.87 29.91 -3.37
N VAL A 193 -6.16 29.79 -4.48
CA VAL A 193 -6.39 30.63 -5.67
C VAL A 193 -7.10 29.76 -6.69
N ALA A 194 -8.35 30.12 -7.00
CA ALA A 194 -9.13 29.47 -8.04
C ALA A 194 -8.52 29.70 -9.44
N ALA A 195 -8.93 28.90 -10.44
CA ALA A 195 -8.42 28.99 -11.81
C ALA A 195 -8.58 30.39 -12.44
N ASP A 196 -9.58 31.16 -12.02
CA ASP A 196 -9.82 32.55 -12.44
C ASP A 196 -9.01 33.61 -11.68
N GLY A 197 -8.10 33.20 -10.79
CA GLY A 197 -7.22 34.06 -10.00
C GLY A 197 -7.83 34.63 -8.72
N ARG A 198 -9.09 34.34 -8.40
CA ARG A 198 -9.72 34.76 -7.15
C ARG A 198 -9.21 33.98 -5.97
N GLN A 199 -9.00 34.64 -4.83
CA GLN A 199 -8.80 33.95 -3.55
C GLN A 199 -10.14 33.43 -3.05
N VAL A 200 -10.18 32.13 -2.76
CA VAL A 200 -11.35 31.44 -2.21
C VAL A 200 -10.94 30.78 -0.91
N PHE A 201 -11.77 30.88 0.11
CA PHE A 201 -11.63 30.08 1.32
C PHE A 201 -12.38 28.77 1.14
N ILE A 202 -11.68 27.65 1.26
CA ILE A 202 -12.27 26.31 1.27
C ILE A 202 -12.42 25.91 2.73
N GLU A 203 -13.65 25.72 3.15
CA GLU A 203 -14.00 25.14 4.44
C GLU A 203 -14.13 23.63 4.28
N TYR A 204 -13.35 22.87 5.04
CA TYR A 204 -13.39 21.42 5.02
C TYR A 204 -14.58 20.87 5.84
N ALA A 205 -14.82 19.56 5.79
CA ALA A 205 -15.92 18.95 6.52
C ALA A 205 -15.93 19.36 7.99
N ALA A 206 -17.12 19.67 8.53
CA ALA A 206 -17.27 20.01 9.94
C ALA A 206 -16.89 18.82 10.83
N PRO A 207 -16.32 19.03 12.06
CA PRO A 207 -15.90 17.95 12.95
C PRO A 207 -16.95 16.85 13.15
N LEU A 208 -18.22 17.23 13.28
CA LEU A 208 -19.33 16.27 13.46
C LEU A 208 -19.58 15.35 12.25
N SER A 209 -19.16 15.74 11.06
CA SER A 209 -19.32 14.95 9.83
C SER A 209 -18.11 14.04 9.55
N VAL A 210 -16.96 14.29 10.17
CA VAL A 210 -15.69 13.60 9.85
C VAL A 210 -15.79 12.09 10.03
N SER A 211 -16.32 11.62 11.16
CA SER A 211 -16.38 10.18 11.44
C SER A 211 -17.23 9.41 10.42
N VAL A 212 -18.35 9.98 9.98
CA VAL A 212 -19.22 9.36 8.97
C VAL A 212 -18.56 9.34 7.61
N LEU A 213 -17.97 10.46 7.19
CA LEU A 213 -17.28 10.57 5.90
C LEU A 213 -16.03 9.68 5.85
N MET A 214 -15.28 9.59 6.95
CA MET A 214 -14.10 8.71 7.02
C MET A 214 -14.48 7.23 7.04
N ALA A 215 -15.61 6.85 7.65
CA ALA A 215 -16.14 5.49 7.56
C ALA A 215 -16.45 5.12 6.10
N GLU A 216 -17.06 6.01 5.32
CA GLU A 216 -17.32 5.81 3.89
C GLU A 216 -16.00 5.59 3.10
N ILE A 217 -14.94 6.38 3.40
CA ILE A 217 -13.63 6.20 2.76
C ILE A 217 -12.99 4.85 3.13
N ILE A 218 -13.06 4.48 4.41
CA ILE A 218 -12.50 3.21 4.90
C ILE A 218 -13.22 2.03 4.25
N ASP A 219 -14.55 2.05 4.21
CA ASP A 219 -15.36 1.01 3.59
C ASP A 219 -15.08 0.90 2.09
N TYR A 220 -15.01 2.05 1.38
CA TYR A 220 -14.64 2.08 -0.03
C TYR A 220 -13.24 1.49 -0.25
N THR A 221 -12.24 1.90 0.55
CA THR A 221 -10.86 1.40 0.45
C THR A 221 -10.80 -0.11 0.65
N ASN A 222 -11.52 -0.64 1.64
CA ASN A 222 -11.59 -2.08 1.88
C ASN A 222 -12.31 -2.81 0.73
N ALA A 223 -13.40 -2.26 0.20
CA ALA A 223 -14.15 -2.85 -0.90
C ALA A 223 -13.30 -2.96 -2.18
N VAL A 224 -12.52 -1.92 -2.53
CA VAL A 224 -11.67 -1.96 -3.72
C VAL A 224 -10.47 -2.88 -3.57
N CYS A 225 -9.98 -3.12 -2.34
CA CYS A 225 -8.90 -4.08 -2.09
C CYS A 225 -9.30 -5.55 -2.37
N VAL A 226 -10.60 -5.84 -2.45
CA VAL A 226 -11.13 -7.18 -2.77
C VAL A 226 -11.34 -7.34 -4.28
N ASN A 227 -11.35 -6.24 -5.04
CA ASN A 227 -11.54 -6.22 -6.48
C ASN A 227 -10.19 -6.32 -7.21
N ASP A 228 -10.25 -6.62 -8.50
CA ASP A 228 -9.05 -6.68 -9.36
C ASP A 228 -8.50 -5.27 -9.64
N VAL A 229 -7.63 -4.78 -8.76
CA VAL A 229 -6.85 -3.57 -9.00
C VAL A 229 -5.72 -3.90 -9.95
N SER A 230 -5.72 -3.29 -11.11
CA SER A 230 -4.70 -3.48 -12.15
C SER A 230 -3.85 -2.22 -12.33
N ALA A 231 -2.70 -2.37 -12.98
CA ALA A 231 -1.88 -1.21 -13.35
C ALA A 231 -2.61 -0.19 -14.26
N ALA A 232 -3.67 -0.62 -14.95
CA ALA A 232 -4.49 0.26 -15.79
C ALA A 232 -5.48 1.11 -14.98
N THR A 233 -6.00 0.57 -13.86
CA THR A 233 -7.05 1.20 -13.04
C THR A 233 -6.53 1.77 -11.72
N ALA A 234 -5.30 1.45 -11.33
CA ALA A 234 -4.73 1.83 -10.04
C ALA A 234 -4.80 3.35 -9.76
N HIS A 235 -4.59 4.18 -10.77
CA HIS A 235 -4.65 5.64 -10.66
C HIS A 235 -6.07 6.15 -10.34
N GLU A 236 -7.11 5.45 -10.76
CA GLU A 236 -8.51 5.81 -10.48
C GLU A 236 -8.83 5.58 -9.00
N TYR A 237 -8.45 4.44 -8.45
CA TYR A 237 -8.62 4.15 -7.02
C TYR A 237 -7.79 5.08 -6.14
N TYR A 238 -6.52 5.29 -6.54
CA TYR A 238 -5.65 6.24 -5.84
C TYR A 238 -6.26 7.64 -5.79
N SER A 239 -6.66 8.18 -6.94
CA SER A 239 -7.19 9.54 -7.04
C SER A 239 -8.47 9.73 -6.23
N LYS A 240 -9.36 8.73 -6.23
CA LYS A 240 -10.63 8.80 -5.50
C LYS A 240 -10.42 8.79 -3.99
N ILE A 241 -9.62 7.87 -3.47
CA ILE A 241 -9.31 7.80 -2.03
C ILE A 241 -8.55 9.05 -1.59
N HIS A 242 -7.54 9.45 -2.37
CA HIS A 242 -6.73 10.63 -2.08
C HIS A 242 -7.60 11.90 -1.99
N MET A 243 -8.43 12.15 -3.01
CA MET A 243 -9.30 13.32 -3.05
C MET A 243 -10.30 13.32 -1.89
N GLY A 244 -10.89 12.18 -1.58
CA GLY A 244 -11.81 12.04 -0.45
C GLY A 244 -11.16 12.48 0.86
N ILE A 245 -9.98 11.97 1.20
CA ILE A 245 -9.26 12.32 2.43
C ILE A 245 -8.83 13.79 2.42
N ALA A 246 -8.29 14.27 1.31
CA ALA A 246 -7.84 15.66 1.17
C ALA A 246 -9.01 16.65 1.30
N HIS A 247 -10.23 16.26 0.92
CA HIS A 247 -11.41 17.12 0.98
C HIS A 247 -12.15 17.02 2.33
N VAL A 248 -12.25 15.84 2.93
CA VAL A 248 -12.76 15.67 4.31
C VAL A 248 -11.86 16.38 5.31
N HIS A 249 -10.55 16.31 5.09
CA HIS A 249 -9.51 16.94 5.91
C HIS A 249 -9.67 16.59 7.40
N PRO A 250 -9.58 15.26 7.71
CA PRO A 250 -10.07 14.74 8.98
C PRO A 250 -9.23 15.12 10.20
N PHE A 251 -7.97 15.52 10.02
CA PHE A 251 -7.05 15.85 11.09
C PHE A 251 -6.78 17.35 11.17
N TRP A 252 -6.14 17.77 12.25
CA TRP A 252 -5.70 19.16 12.40
C TRP A 252 -4.58 19.49 11.41
N ASP A 253 -3.59 18.61 11.26
CA ASP A 253 -2.47 18.71 10.32
C ASP A 253 -2.18 17.33 9.70
N GLY A 254 -1.29 17.27 8.70
CA GLY A 254 -0.83 16.03 8.09
C GLY A 254 -1.80 15.39 7.08
N ASN A 255 -2.94 16.00 6.80
CA ASN A 255 -3.96 15.42 5.94
C ASN A 255 -3.46 15.06 4.53
N GLY A 256 -2.62 15.88 3.91
CA GLY A 256 -2.02 15.58 2.61
C GLY A 256 -1.11 14.34 2.66
N ARG A 257 -0.30 14.22 3.70
CA ARG A 257 0.58 13.05 3.93
C ARG A 257 -0.23 11.78 4.13
N ILE A 258 -1.27 11.84 4.96
CA ILE A 258 -2.20 10.72 5.19
C ILE A 258 -2.96 10.34 3.92
N ALA A 259 -3.44 11.31 3.15
CA ALA A 259 -4.11 11.05 1.87
C ALA A 259 -3.22 10.27 0.90
N ARG A 260 -1.94 10.67 0.76
CA ARG A 260 -0.97 9.98 -0.10
C ARG A 260 -0.56 8.60 0.42
N LEU A 261 -0.58 8.38 1.73
CA LEU A 261 -0.33 7.05 2.32
C LEU A 261 -1.53 6.10 2.07
N LEU A 262 -2.72 6.49 2.49
CA LEU A 262 -3.91 5.63 2.43
C LEU A 262 -4.34 5.33 1.00
N ALA A 263 -4.18 6.27 0.07
CA ALA A 263 -4.49 6.07 -1.35
C ALA A 263 -3.63 4.98 -2.02
N ASN A 264 -2.48 4.64 -1.44
CA ASN A 264 -1.60 3.57 -1.93
C ASN A 264 -1.99 2.17 -1.42
N ILE A 265 -2.89 2.04 -0.45
CA ILE A 265 -3.27 0.73 0.11
C ILE A 265 -3.79 -0.24 -0.96
N PRO A 266 -4.75 0.11 -1.83
CA PRO A 266 -5.22 -0.81 -2.87
C PRO A 266 -4.12 -1.22 -3.85
N LEU A 267 -3.21 -0.31 -4.21
CA LEU A 267 -2.10 -0.59 -5.10
C LEU A 267 -1.16 -1.63 -4.48
N LEU A 268 -0.73 -1.38 -3.26
CA LEU A 268 0.20 -2.24 -2.53
C LEU A 268 -0.40 -3.63 -2.26
N LYS A 269 -1.69 -3.72 -1.90
CA LYS A 269 -2.40 -4.98 -1.71
C LYS A 269 -2.55 -5.77 -3.01
N ALA A 270 -2.70 -5.08 -4.15
CA ALA A 270 -2.73 -5.68 -5.48
C ALA A 270 -1.34 -6.08 -6.00
N GLY A 271 -0.28 -5.86 -5.21
CA GLY A 271 1.09 -6.19 -5.59
C GLY A 271 1.74 -5.17 -6.52
N LEU A 272 1.13 -3.99 -6.68
CA LEU A 272 1.70 -2.88 -7.46
C LEU A 272 2.61 -2.02 -6.59
N PRO A 273 3.63 -1.36 -7.19
CA PRO A 273 4.43 -0.38 -6.46
C PRO A 273 3.58 0.86 -6.12
N PRO A 274 3.97 1.62 -5.06
CA PRO A 274 3.23 2.81 -4.68
C PRO A 274 3.33 3.91 -5.76
N LEU A 275 2.32 4.77 -5.81
CA LEU A 275 2.33 6.00 -6.56
C LEU A 275 2.88 7.12 -5.68
N THR A 276 3.82 7.88 -6.20
CA THR A 276 4.36 9.09 -5.56
C THR A 276 4.15 10.29 -6.48
N ILE A 277 3.73 11.41 -5.92
CA ILE A 277 3.57 12.66 -6.66
C ILE A 277 4.91 13.41 -6.62
N PRO A 278 5.55 13.67 -7.77
CA PRO A 278 6.81 14.40 -7.81
C PRO A 278 6.67 15.82 -7.24
N ASP A 279 7.68 16.30 -6.52
CA ASP A 279 7.69 17.62 -5.89
C ASP A 279 7.68 18.78 -6.91
N ASP A 280 8.26 18.58 -8.09
CA ASP A 280 8.20 19.52 -9.20
C ASP A 280 6.78 19.69 -9.80
N GLN A 281 5.87 18.74 -9.53
CA GLN A 281 4.46 18.80 -9.91
C GLN A 281 3.56 19.47 -8.85
N ARG A 282 4.14 19.98 -7.76
CA ARG A 282 3.40 20.52 -6.62
C ARG A 282 2.33 21.55 -7.04
N ARG A 283 2.66 22.45 -7.96
CA ARG A 283 1.71 23.49 -8.41
C ARG A 283 0.49 22.89 -9.10
N ALA A 284 0.68 21.96 -10.02
CA ALA A 284 -0.41 21.29 -10.73
C ALA A 284 -1.27 20.46 -9.77
N TYR A 285 -0.62 19.73 -8.86
CA TYR A 285 -1.27 18.96 -7.82
C TYR A 285 -2.19 19.82 -6.94
N ILE A 286 -1.68 20.90 -6.38
CA ILE A 286 -2.46 21.81 -5.52
C ILE A 286 -3.63 22.45 -6.29
N GLN A 287 -3.42 22.82 -7.57
CA GLN A 287 -4.47 23.40 -8.38
C GLN A 287 -5.62 22.42 -8.64
N LEU A 288 -5.30 21.17 -8.97
CA LEU A 288 -6.32 20.13 -9.21
C LEU A 288 -7.15 19.83 -7.95
N LEU A 289 -6.52 19.82 -6.77
CA LEU A 289 -7.25 19.69 -5.51
C LEU A 289 -8.19 20.87 -5.29
N ALA A 290 -7.68 22.11 -5.51
CA ALA A 290 -8.45 23.32 -5.36
C ALA A 290 -9.67 23.37 -6.26
N ASP A 291 -9.48 23.08 -7.54
CA ASP A 291 -10.55 23.14 -8.55
C ASP A 291 -11.68 22.19 -8.21
N TYR A 292 -11.35 20.96 -7.78
CA TYR A 292 -12.34 20.00 -7.30
C TYR A 292 -13.07 20.50 -6.05
N GLN A 293 -12.33 20.90 -5.02
CA GLN A 293 -12.88 21.28 -3.72
C GLN A 293 -13.74 22.56 -3.81
N VAL A 294 -13.34 23.53 -4.62
CA VAL A 294 -14.14 24.76 -4.87
C VAL A 294 -15.44 24.42 -5.59
N THR A 295 -15.41 23.48 -6.52
CA THR A 295 -16.59 23.10 -7.30
C THR A 295 -17.60 22.34 -6.46
N ILE A 296 -17.12 21.39 -5.63
CA ILE A 296 -17.97 20.56 -4.77
C ILE A 296 -18.48 21.36 -3.55
N GLY A 297 -17.64 22.22 -2.97
CA GLY A 297 -17.94 22.92 -1.71
C GLY A 297 -17.72 22.05 -0.47
N GLN A 298 -18.28 22.47 0.68
CA GLN A 298 -18.12 21.77 1.95
C GLN A 298 -18.84 20.43 1.95
N LEU A 299 -18.16 19.37 2.42
CA LEU A 299 -18.75 18.05 2.58
C LEU A 299 -19.45 17.88 3.92
N ASP A 300 -20.56 17.15 3.92
CA ASP A 300 -21.27 16.71 5.11
C ASP A 300 -21.84 15.28 4.95
N ALA A 301 -22.46 14.76 5.99
CA ALA A 301 -23.03 13.41 5.97
C ALA A 301 -24.15 13.22 4.92
N SER A 302 -24.77 14.29 4.40
CA SER A 302 -25.83 14.20 3.38
C SER A 302 -25.27 14.23 1.96
N THR A 303 -24.12 14.88 1.75
CA THR A 303 -23.43 14.92 0.45
C THR A 303 -22.64 13.66 0.17
N GLY A 304 -22.19 12.97 1.24
CA GLY A 304 -21.17 11.92 1.12
C GLY A 304 -19.80 12.48 0.75
N VAL A 305 -18.83 11.58 0.53
CA VAL A 305 -17.43 11.96 0.23
C VAL A 305 -17.24 12.38 -1.23
N TRP A 306 -17.97 11.76 -2.14
CA TRP A 306 -17.81 11.96 -3.60
C TRP A 306 -19.14 12.29 -4.27
N PRO A 307 -19.65 13.53 -4.10
CA PRO A 307 -20.95 13.93 -4.67
C PRO A 307 -20.99 13.88 -6.20
N ASP A 308 -19.84 14.07 -6.86
CA ASP A 308 -19.71 14.00 -8.32
C ASP A 308 -18.36 13.38 -8.72
N ASP A 309 -18.38 12.08 -9.00
CA ASP A 309 -17.20 11.31 -9.43
C ASP A 309 -16.65 11.78 -10.79
N SER A 310 -17.45 12.42 -11.64
CA SER A 310 -17.01 12.87 -12.96
C SER A 310 -15.92 13.94 -12.88
N LEU A 311 -15.90 14.72 -11.80
CA LEU A 311 -14.90 15.76 -11.54
C LEU A 311 -13.53 15.22 -11.13
N LEU A 312 -13.42 13.93 -10.82
CA LEU A 312 -12.14 13.28 -10.49
C LEU A 312 -11.27 12.99 -11.72
N SER A 313 -11.82 13.11 -12.93
CA SER A 313 -11.14 12.72 -14.18
C SER A 313 -9.77 13.37 -14.35
N ASP A 314 -9.67 14.67 -14.16
CA ASP A 314 -8.42 15.41 -14.37
C ASP A 314 -7.36 15.05 -13.34
N PHE A 315 -7.75 14.91 -12.07
CA PHE A 315 -6.86 14.45 -11.02
C PHE A 315 -6.42 12.99 -11.23
N SER A 316 -7.32 12.13 -11.71
CA SER A 316 -7.00 10.74 -12.05
C SER A 316 -5.99 10.66 -13.20
N HIS A 317 -6.14 11.46 -14.25
CA HIS A 317 -5.17 11.55 -15.34
C HIS A 317 -3.80 12.06 -14.86
N PHE A 318 -3.80 13.05 -13.98
CA PHE A 318 -2.59 13.53 -13.35
C PHE A 318 -1.89 12.42 -12.56
N CYS A 319 -2.61 11.70 -11.70
CA CYS A 319 -2.08 10.56 -10.94
C CYS A 319 -1.49 9.48 -11.85
N LYS A 320 -2.15 9.21 -13.00
CA LYS A 320 -1.63 8.26 -14.01
C LYS A 320 -0.24 8.64 -14.52
N SER A 321 0.04 9.92 -14.66
CA SER A 321 1.36 10.42 -15.10
C SER A 321 2.46 10.29 -14.04
N CYS A 322 2.09 10.12 -12.76
CA CYS A 322 3.04 10.13 -11.62
C CYS A 322 3.70 8.76 -11.33
N PHE A 323 3.37 7.69 -12.06
CA PHE A 323 3.96 6.36 -11.81
C PHE A 323 5.44 6.19 -12.20
N GLY A 324 6.05 7.16 -12.89
CA GLY A 324 7.37 6.99 -13.53
C GLY A 324 8.48 6.61 -12.56
N ALA A 325 8.76 7.47 -11.59
CA ALA A 325 9.96 7.37 -10.74
C ALA A 325 10.08 6.03 -9.97
N ILE A 326 8.97 5.56 -9.38
CA ILE A 326 9.00 4.26 -8.66
C ILE A 326 9.13 3.08 -9.62
N ARG A 327 8.50 3.14 -10.80
CA ARG A 327 8.67 2.09 -11.82
C ARG A 327 10.12 1.97 -12.30
N ASP A 328 10.82 3.08 -12.41
CA ASP A 328 12.22 3.10 -12.80
C ASP A 328 13.11 2.44 -11.73
N LEU A 329 12.83 2.70 -10.43
CA LEU A 329 13.52 2.00 -9.33
C LEU A 329 13.27 0.50 -9.37
N VAL A 330 12.02 0.07 -9.56
CA VAL A 330 11.66 -1.34 -9.66
C VAL A 330 12.35 -1.99 -10.86
N ALA A 331 12.32 -1.35 -12.03
CA ALA A 331 13.00 -1.84 -13.23
C ALA A 331 14.51 -1.99 -13.04
N ALA A 332 15.15 -0.99 -12.41
CA ALA A 332 16.59 -1.04 -12.11
C ALA A 332 16.93 -2.21 -11.17
N ALA A 333 16.14 -2.49 -10.15
CA ALA A 333 16.36 -3.63 -9.26
C ALA A 333 16.28 -4.97 -10.01
N PHE A 334 15.29 -5.13 -10.91
CA PHE A 334 15.19 -6.33 -11.75
C PHE A 334 16.33 -6.48 -12.76
N ASP A 335 16.87 -5.38 -13.27
CA ASP A 335 18.04 -5.42 -14.16
C ASP A 335 19.30 -5.85 -13.40
N VAL A 336 19.43 -5.48 -12.13
CA VAL A 336 20.50 -6.00 -11.25
C VAL A 336 20.31 -7.50 -11.01
N GLN A 337 19.07 -7.92 -10.68
CA GLN A 337 18.74 -9.35 -10.48
C GLN A 337 19.11 -10.19 -11.71
N LYS A 338 18.73 -9.74 -12.91
CA LYS A 338 19.07 -10.44 -14.17
C LYS A 338 20.57 -10.60 -14.42
N LYS A 339 21.39 -9.64 -13.96
CA LYS A 339 22.84 -9.70 -14.10
C LYS A 339 23.51 -10.66 -13.10
N ARG A 340 22.78 -11.03 -12.02
CA ARG A 340 23.24 -12.00 -11.01
C ARG A 340 22.91 -13.45 -11.39
N ALA A 341 21.85 -13.64 -12.20
CA ALA A 341 21.39 -14.96 -12.67
C ALA A 341 22.17 -15.40 -13.92
#